data_081ad3e814742492db20faa759a6e76f
#
_entry.id   081ad3e814742492db20faa759a6e76f
#
_cell.length_a   1.000
_cell.length_b   1.000
_cell.length_c   1.000
_cell.angle_alpha   90.00
_cell.angle_beta   90.00
_cell.angle_gamma   90.00
#
_symmetry.space_group_name_H-M   'P 1'
#
loop_
_entity.id
_entity.type
_entity.pdbx_description
1 polymer ?
#
loop_
_entity_poly.entity_id
_entity_poly.type
_entity_poly.pdbx_seq_one_letter_code
_entity_poly.pdbx_strand_id
1 'polypeptide(L)'
;MWSEVTSIIFSAIYLVVALGIALVVISENRNPIKALSWVMVVLLIPAVGIILYYFFGQDLRHTHTIHRKIYRRLSSVPYSFEDYAIVSKPILQKPQYRPVEQLCERLGDSPVLAAQEIKIFTTGHDKFEALFADIRAAKQHIHLQYYAIESDRLGNQLADLLIQKVREGVIVRILYDDVGSWGARRSFWKRMRKSGVQVYPFMKVVIPYLSSRVNYRNHRKLAIIDGEIGYMGGMNIADRYYYGNEMGPWRDTHFRLTGGIVAELQTAFLIDWYLITRRVVHLRDYFPKRLSSGDTPLIPMQFFLGSPMGAWRSIEQAINYLILRATRRICIETPYFLPTQTLNEALSMAALGGVEVNLLIPRKGDVLASHLASLSYLDGLMEAGVHVYFYKAGFLHSKFLTIDGEVALVGSANMDFRSFEHNFECASIIYEAGFTQQLEEIFAQDLDNSEPVIPTRWRERKRWRRFCESIMRLFSPLL
;
A
#
# COMPACT_ATOMS: atom_id res chain seq x y z
N MET A 1 41.48 20.99 32.74
CA MET A 1 40.64 20.65 33.89
C MET A 1 39.14 20.83 33.62
N TRP A 2 38.59 22.05 33.34
CA TRP A 2 37.17 22.21 33.07
C TRP A 2 36.70 21.48 31.79
N SER A 3 37.49 21.48 30.70
CA SER A 3 37.18 20.79 29.44
C SER A 3 37.20 19.27 29.58
N GLU A 4 38.02 18.72 30.43
CA GLU A 4 38.11 17.27 30.66
C GLU A 4 36.94 16.80 31.53
N VAL A 5 36.59 17.58 32.55
CA VAL A 5 35.41 17.29 33.43
C VAL A 5 34.13 17.35 32.63
N THR A 6 33.95 18.37 31.76
CA THR A 6 32.77 18.45 30.88
C THR A 6 32.70 17.29 29.87
N SER A 7 33.82 16.87 29.30
CA SER A 7 33.90 15.71 28.40
C SER A 7 33.50 14.39 29.11
N ILE A 8 33.97 14.18 30.35
CA ILE A 8 33.64 13.00 31.12
C ILE A 8 32.14 12.97 31.47
N ILE A 9 31.57 14.13 31.84
CA ILE A 9 30.14 14.24 32.16
C ILE A 9 29.31 13.95 30.90
N PHE A 10 29.65 14.52 29.74
CA PHE A 10 28.96 14.24 28.47
C PHE A 10 29.04 12.76 28.09
N SER A 11 30.23 12.15 28.24
CA SER A 11 30.40 10.72 27.92
C SER A 11 29.60 9.82 28.85
N ALA A 12 29.53 10.16 30.15
CA ALA A 12 28.73 9.42 31.11
C ALA A 12 27.23 9.53 30.84
N ILE A 13 26.73 10.74 30.52
CA ILE A 13 25.33 10.96 30.15
C ILE A 13 24.99 10.19 28.85
N TYR A 14 25.87 10.29 27.86
CA TYR A 14 25.68 9.53 26.61
C TYR A 14 25.60 8.03 26.88
N LEU A 15 26.50 7.47 27.69
CA LEU A 15 26.53 6.03 27.98
C LEU A 15 25.23 5.58 28.70
N VAL A 16 24.75 6.37 29.65
CA VAL A 16 23.50 6.07 30.37
C VAL A 16 22.31 6.09 29.40
N VAL A 17 22.22 7.09 28.52
CA VAL A 17 21.14 7.19 27.52
C VAL A 17 21.25 6.05 26.53
N ALA A 18 22.44 5.73 26.01
CA ALA A 18 22.67 4.65 25.05
C ALA A 18 22.30 3.27 25.64
N LEU A 19 22.69 3.01 26.89
CA LEU A 19 22.30 1.79 27.61
C LEU A 19 20.79 1.73 27.85
N GLY A 20 20.17 2.85 28.24
CA GLY A 20 18.71 2.93 28.38
C GLY A 20 17.98 2.60 27.07
N ILE A 21 18.43 3.15 25.94
CA ILE A 21 17.86 2.82 24.63
C ILE A 21 18.12 1.36 24.27
N ALA A 22 19.32 0.84 24.52
CA ALA A 22 19.63 -0.57 24.25
C ALA A 22 18.71 -1.51 25.05
N LEU A 23 18.44 -1.21 26.32
CA LEU A 23 17.47 -1.96 27.12
C LEU A 23 16.05 -1.90 26.56
N VAL A 24 15.60 -0.73 26.09
CA VAL A 24 14.30 -0.57 25.42
C VAL A 24 14.26 -1.43 24.15
N VAL A 25 15.29 -1.36 23.31
CA VAL A 25 15.39 -2.16 22.06
C VAL A 25 15.31 -3.66 22.35
N ILE A 26 16.00 -4.12 23.41
CA ILE A 26 16.00 -5.53 23.82
C ILE A 26 14.60 -5.93 24.38
N SER A 27 13.99 -5.05 25.19
CA SER A 27 12.70 -5.34 25.81
C SER A 27 11.51 -5.39 24.85
N GLU A 28 11.63 -4.76 23.67
CA GLU A 28 10.58 -4.76 22.65
C GLU A 28 10.43 -6.09 21.90
N ASN A 29 11.24 -7.09 22.21
CA ASN A 29 11.17 -8.47 21.70
C ASN A 29 11.06 -8.56 20.17
N ARG A 30 11.89 -7.79 19.47
CA ARG A 30 11.95 -7.67 18.02
C ARG A 30 12.72 -8.81 17.36
N ASN A 31 12.75 -8.78 16.02
CA ASN A 31 13.71 -9.58 15.26
C ASN A 31 15.14 -9.36 15.83
N PRO A 32 15.83 -10.42 16.28
CA PRO A 32 17.12 -10.31 16.96
C PRO A 32 18.18 -9.56 16.15
N ILE A 33 18.19 -9.74 14.81
CA ILE A 33 19.15 -9.09 13.92
C ILE A 33 18.90 -7.57 13.89
N LYS A 34 17.62 -7.15 13.78
CA LYS A 34 17.25 -5.72 13.81
C LYS A 34 17.59 -5.10 15.19
N ALA A 35 17.29 -5.83 16.28
CA ALA A 35 17.61 -5.37 17.62
C ALA A 35 19.12 -5.20 17.81
N LEU A 36 19.92 -6.20 17.45
CA LEU A 36 21.38 -6.14 17.53
C LEU A 36 21.94 -5.00 16.69
N SER A 37 21.44 -4.83 15.47
CA SER A 37 21.88 -3.72 14.58
C SER A 37 21.64 -2.36 15.22
N TRP A 38 20.47 -2.12 15.82
CA TRP A 38 20.17 -0.86 16.50
C TRP A 38 21.02 -0.65 17.76
N VAL A 39 21.22 -1.69 18.56
CA VAL A 39 22.13 -1.63 19.72
C VAL A 39 23.54 -1.22 19.28
N MET A 40 24.06 -1.85 18.22
CA MET A 40 25.38 -1.51 17.66
C MET A 40 25.43 -0.06 17.14
N VAL A 41 24.42 0.39 16.40
CA VAL A 41 24.38 1.77 15.88
C VAL A 41 24.34 2.78 17.01
N VAL A 42 23.55 2.56 18.05
CA VAL A 42 23.43 3.46 19.22
C VAL A 42 24.73 3.49 20.03
N LEU A 43 25.41 2.35 20.17
CA LEU A 43 26.64 2.28 20.98
C LEU A 43 27.87 2.81 20.20
N LEU A 44 27.98 2.52 18.88
CA LEU A 44 29.18 2.82 18.10
C LEU A 44 29.17 4.21 17.45
N ILE A 45 27.99 4.81 17.23
CA ILE A 45 27.86 6.12 16.56
C ILE A 45 27.23 7.12 17.53
N PRO A 46 28.04 7.77 18.41
CA PRO A 46 27.55 8.69 19.42
C PRO A 46 26.68 9.80 18.83
N ALA A 47 25.63 10.16 19.55
CA ALA A 47 24.61 11.17 19.21
C ALA A 47 23.84 10.86 17.90
N VAL A 48 24.54 10.60 16.80
CA VAL A 48 23.90 10.27 15.51
C VAL A 48 23.12 8.96 15.58
N GLY A 49 23.65 7.94 16.25
CA GLY A 49 22.97 6.67 16.46
C GLY A 49 21.65 6.82 17.23
N ILE A 50 21.61 7.66 18.24
CA ILE A 50 20.40 7.98 19.00
C ILE A 50 19.36 8.68 18.10
N ILE A 51 19.80 9.66 17.31
CA ILE A 51 18.95 10.37 16.36
C ILE A 51 18.38 9.40 15.30
N LEU A 52 19.24 8.55 14.73
CA LEU A 52 18.82 7.55 13.75
C LEU A 52 17.81 6.56 14.35
N TYR A 53 18.06 6.10 15.59
CA TYR A 53 17.12 5.22 16.28
C TYR A 53 15.77 5.89 16.52
N TYR A 54 15.77 7.17 16.92
CA TYR A 54 14.54 7.94 17.13
C TYR A 54 13.69 8.03 15.85
N PHE A 55 14.32 8.25 14.69
CA PHE A 55 13.60 8.39 13.42
C PHE A 55 13.23 7.05 12.78
N PHE A 56 14.11 6.06 12.84
CA PHE A 56 14.00 4.82 12.05
C PHE A 56 13.87 3.57 12.91
N GLY A 57 14.26 3.66 14.19
CA GLY A 57 14.31 2.53 15.07
C GLY A 57 13.03 2.25 15.86
N GLN A 58 12.13 3.22 16.03
CA GLN A 58 10.93 3.05 16.84
C GLN A 58 9.90 2.16 16.16
N ASP A 59 9.31 1.24 16.94
CA ASP A 59 8.19 0.40 16.49
C ASP A 59 6.88 0.92 17.10
N LEU A 60 5.93 1.28 16.25
CA LEU A 60 4.64 1.79 16.71
C LEU A 60 3.69 0.69 17.20
N ARG A 61 4.02 -0.58 17.07
CA ARG A 61 3.12 -1.69 17.44
C ARG A 61 2.77 -1.70 18.93
N HIS A 62 3.66 -1.20 19.78
CA HIS A 62 3.46 -1.16 21.24
C HIS A 62 2.65 0.04 21.73
N THR A 63 2.49 1.09 20.95
CA THR A 63 1.67 2.27 21.32
C THR A 63 0.15 2.06 21.14
N HIS A 64 -0.32 0.84 20.91
CA HIS A 64 -1.55 0.55 20.12
C HIS A 64 -2.76 0.02 20.87
N THR A 65 -2.75 -0.11 22.17
CA THR A 65 -3.93 -0.58 22.90
C THR A 65 -5.17 0.29 22.65
N ILE A 66 -4.96 1.59 22.40
CA ILE A 66 -6.05 2.54 22.14
C ILE A 66 -6.60 2.36 20.71
N HIS A 67 -5.74 2.23 19.72
CA HIS A 67 -6.17 2.11 18.33
C HIS A 67 -6.85 0.78 18.03
N ARG A 68 -6.36 -0.32 18.59
CA ARG A 68 -6.98 -1.65 18.43
C ARG A 68 -8.38 -1.73 19.05
N LYS A 69 -8.60 -1.07 20.19
CA LYS A 69 -9.95 -0.96 20.79
C LYS A 69 -10.88 -0.10 19.94
N ILE A 70 -10.37 0.97 19.35
CA ILE A 70 -11.16 1.86 18.47
C ILE A 70 -11.47 1.17 17.16
N TYR A 71 -10.49 0.50 16.55
CA TYR A 71 -10.68 -0.29 15.35
C TYR A 71 -11.76 -1.37 15.56
N ARG A 72 -11.62 -2.18 16.63
CA ARG A 72 -12.64 -3.17 17.00
C ARG A 72 -14.00 -2.57 17.31
N ARG A 73 -14.06 -1.37 17.90
CA ARG A 73 -15.32 -0.69 18.23
C ARG A 73 -15.97 -0.09 16.98
N LEU A 74 -15.22 0.29 15.98
CA LEU A 74 -15.75 0.78 14.69
C LEU A 74 -16.05 -0.36 13.73
N SER A 75 -15.28 -1.43 13.74
CA SER A 75 -15.57 -2.66 13.00
C SER A 75 -16.67 -3.51 13.67
N SER A 76 -16.92 -3.36 14.98
CA SER A 76 -18.01 -3.99 15.71
C SER A 76 -19.30 -3.16 15.77
N VAL A 77 -19.41 -2.06 15.01
CA VAL A 77 -20.70 -1.41 14.80
C VAL A 77 -21.62 -2.44 14.13
N PRO A 78 -22.86 -2.64 14.61
CA PRO A 78 -23.75 -3.71 14.17
C PRO A 78 -24.33 -3.43 12.78
N TYR A 79 -23.48 -3.30 11.80
CA TYR A 79 -23.77 -3.74 10.46
C TYR A 79 -23.41 -5.22 10.48
N SER A 80 -24.42 -6.05 10.50
CA SER A 80 -24.21 -7.41 10.12
C SER A 80 -23.72 -7.34 8.68
N PHE A 81 -22.41 -7.44 8.44
CA PHE A 81 -21.88 -7.73 7.11
C PHE A 81 -22.57 -8.97 6.53
N GLU A 82 -23.30 -9.71 7.34
CA GLU A 82 -24.24 -10.75 6.97
C GLU A 82 -25.25 -10.31 5.90
N ASP A 83 -25.68 -9.03 5.90
CA ASP A 83 -26.55 -8.48 4.86
C ASP A 83 -25.83 -8.25 3.53
N TYR A 84 -24.50 -8.19 3.52
CA TYR A 84 -23.64 -8.01 2.35
C TYR A 84 -22.72 -9.19 2.12
N ALA A 85 -22.58 -10.10 3.09
CA ALA A 85 -21.78 -11.29 2.96
C ALA A 85 -22.39 -12.18 1.87
N ILE A 86 -21.53 -12.64 0.99
CA ILE A 86 -21.91 -13.75 0.13
C ILE A 86 -21.99 -14.98 1.03
N VAL A 87 -23.15 -15.27 1.57
CA VAL A 87 -23.45 -16.56 2.17
C VAL A 87 -23.58 -17.60 1.04
N SER A 88 -22.69 -17.59 0.09
CA SER A 88 -22.67 -18.60 -0.94
C SER A 88 -21.54 -19.58 -0.66
N LYS A 89 -21.89 -20.67 -0.04
CA LYS A 89 -21.07 -21.90 0.03
C LYS A 89 -20.38 -22.31 -1.28
N PRO A 90 -20.84 -21.91 -2.50
CA PRO A 90 -20.17 -22.27 -3.76
C PRO A 90 -18.82 -21.63 -4.00
N ILE A 91 -18.56 -20.43 -3.47
CA ILE A 91 -17.29 -19.69 -3.71
C ILE A 91 -16.13 -20.34 -3.00
N LEU A 92 -16.41 -20.95 -1.86
CA LEU A 92 -15.50 -21.78 -1.08
C LEU A 92 -15.38 -23.21 -1.62
N GLN A 93 -15.93 -23.50 -2.81
CA GLN A 93 -15.82 -24.81 -3.44
C GLN A 93 -14.41 -25.16 -3.89
N LYS A 94 -13.48 -24.18 -3.93
CA LYS A 94 -12.05 -24.48 -4.10
C LYS A 94 -11.39 -24.63 -2.73
N PRO A 95 -11.26 -25.87 -2.19
CA PRO A 95 -10.75 -26.11 -0.83
C PRO A 95 -9.37 -25.51 -0.58
N GLN A 96 -8.58 -25.34 -1.64
CA GLN A 96 -7.23 -24.79 -1.59
C GLN A 96 -7.16 -23.33 -1.13
N TYR A 97 -8.22 -22.53 -1.34
CA TYR A 97 -8.24 -21.11 -0.95
C TYR A 97 -8.91 -20.84 0.40
N ARG A 98 -9.61 -21.80 0.99
CA ARG A 98 -10.17 -21.67 2.34
C ARG A 98 -9.16 -21.21 3.40
N PRO A 99 -7.92 -21.75 3.44
CA PRO A 99 -6.95 -21.30 4.42
C PRO A 99 -6.49 -19.84 4.21
N VAL A 100 -6.48 -19.32 2.95
CA VAL A 100 -6.19 -17.91 2.66
C VAL A 100 -7.30 -17.01 3.17
N GLU A 101 -8.55 -17.40 2.91
CA GLU A 101 -9.74 -16.72 3.41
C GLU A 101 -9.72 -16.59 4.93
N GLN A 102 -9.54 -17.73 5.64
CA GLN A 102 -9.45 -17.76 7.10
C GLN A 102 -8.28 -16.94 7.64
N LEU A 103 -7.14 -16.96 6.92
CA LEU A 103 -5.99 -16.13 7.27
C LEU A 103 -6.37 -14.65 7.23
N CYS A 104 -6.97 -14.17 6.14
CA CYS A 104 -7.35 -12.77 5.97
C CYS A 104 -8.43 -12.34 6.97
N GLU A 105 -9.41 -13.20 7.27
CA GLU A 105 -10.37 -12.96 8.35
C GLU A 105 -9.68 -12.74 9.70
N ARG A 106 -8.74 -13.61 10.07
CA ARG A 106 -8.02 -13.52 11.35
C ARG A 106 -7.01 -12.38 11.41
N LEU A 107 -6.43 -11.99 10.28
CA LEU A 107 -5.46 -10.90 10.18
C LEU A 107 -6.11 -9.52 10.27
N GLY A 108 -7.32 -9.35 9.75
CA GLY A 108 -7.93 -8.04 9.57
C GLY A 108 -9.44 -7.94 9.76
N ASP A 109 -10.11 -8.98 10.32
CA ASP A 109 -11.58 -9.04 10.38
C ASP A 109 -12.23 -8.79 9.01
N SER A 110 -11.64 -9.36 7.94
CA SER A 110 -12.01 -9.10 6.55
C SER A 110 -12.86 -10.25 6.01
N PRO A 111 -14.21 -10.10 5.98
CA PRO A 111 -15.09 -11.12 5.42
C PRO A 111 -15.00 -11.19 3.89
N VAL A 112 -15.38 -12.31 3.31
CA VAL A 112 -15.61 -12.40 1.87
C VAL A 112 -16.92 -11.71 1.53
N LEU A 113 -16.86 -10.65 0.74
CA LEU A 113 -17.99 -9.88 0.25
C LEU A 113 -18.09 -9.99 -1.27
N ALA A 114 -19.28 -9.60 -1.80
CA ALA A 114 -19.53 -9.60 -3.23
C ALA A 114 -19.16 -8.26 -3.87
N ALA A 115 -18.40 -8.30 -4.97
CA ALA A 115 -18.47 -7.28 -5.98
C ALA A 115 -19.51 -7.69 -7.04
N GLN A 116 -20.32 -6.73 -7.51
CA GLN A 116 -21.25 -6.94 -8.65
C GLN A 116 -20.53 -6.68 -9.97
N GLU A 117 -19.65 -5.67 -9.98
CA GLU A 117 -18.83 -5.31 -11.12
C GLU A 117 -17.45 -4.87 -10.63
N ILE A 118 -16.43 -5.29 -11.37
CA ILE A 118 -15.06 -4.80 -11.22
C ILE A 118 -14.58 -4.33 -12.59
N LYS A 119 -14.37 -3.02 -12.74
CA LYS A 119 -13.77 -2.45 -13.94
C LYS A 119 -12.30 -2.15 -13.69
N ILE A 120 -11.42 -2.65 -14.57
CA ILE A 120 -9.98 -2.45 -14.50
C ILE A 120 -9.61 -1.24 -15.36
N PHE A 121 -8.77 -0.36 -14.82
CA PHE A 121 -8.14 0.74 -15.55
C PHE A 121 -6.63 0.55 -15.55
N THR A 122 -6.03 0.63 -16.70
CA THR A 122 -4.58 0.55 -16.91
C THR A 122 -3.96 1.91 -17.21
N THR A 123 -4.79 2.91 -17.51
CA THR A 123 -4.39 4.29 -17.78
C THR A 123 -5.05 5.27 -16.83
N GLY A 124 -4.32 6.34 -16.48
CA GLY A 124 -4.91 7.41 -15.65
C GLY A 124 -6.02 8.15 -16.38
N HIS A 125 -5.92 8.31 -17.71
CA HIS A 125 -6.96 8.96 -18.50
C HIS A 125 -8.32 8.29 -18.27
N ASP A 126 -8.44 6.99 -18.53
CA ASP A 126 -9.71 6.27 -18.43
C ASP A 126 -10.24 6.23 -17.00
N LYS A 127 -9.34 6.07 -16.02
CA LYS A 127 -9.69 6.06 -14.60
C LYS A 127 -10.25 7.41 -14.15
N PHE A 128 -9.63 8.54 -14.54
CA PHE A 128 -10.07 9.85 -14.08
C PHE A 128 -11.32 10.33 -14.79
N GLU A 129 -11.51 9.99 -16.07
CA GLU A 129 -12.77 10.26 -16.77
C GLU A 129 -13.94 9.52 -16.08
N ALA A 130 -13.76 8.24 -15.74
CA ALA A 130 -14.77 7.48 -15.02
C ALA A 130 -15.03 8.05 -13.61
N LEU A 131 -13.96 8.38 -12.86
CA LEU A 131 -14.08 8.95 -11.51
C LEU A 131 -14.81 10.31 -11.56
N PHE A 132 -14.50 11.17 -12.51
CA PHE A 132 -15.16 12.46 -12.65
C PHE A 132 -16.63 12.32 -13.06
N ALA A 133 -16.96 11.33 -13.91
CA ALA A 133 -18.35 11.03 -14.25
C ALA A 133 -19.13 10.58 -13.01
N ASP A 134 -18.60 9.65 -12.22
CA ASP A 134 -19.25 9.17 -10.98
C ASP A 134 -19.37 10.30 -9.93
N ILE A 135 -18.34 11.16 -9.79
CA ILE A 135 -18.41 12.34 -8.90
C ILE A 135 -19.52 13.30 -9.35
N ARG A 136 -19.67 13.57 -10.66
CA ARG A 136 -20.78 14.43 -11.18
C ARG A 136 -22.12 13.84 -10.84
N ALA A 137 -22.26 12.52 -10.89
CA ALA A 137 -23.51 11.80 -10.60
C ALA A 137 -23.83 11.68 -9.10
N ALA A 138 -22.85 11.93 -8.20
CA ALA A 138 -23.00 11.80 -6.76
C ALA A 138 -24.15 12.65 -6.20
N LYS A 139 -24.93 12.07 -5.26
CA LYS A 139 -26.13 12.68 -4.68
C LYS A 139 -26.05 12.89 -3.17
N GLN A 140 -25.26 12.08 -2.45
CA GLN A 140 -25.25 12.06 -0.99
C GLN A 140 -23.87 12.42 -0.43
N HIS A 141 -22.83 11.66 -0.79
CA HIS A 141 -21.50 11.90 -0.27
C HIS A 141 -20.38 11.43 -1.20
N ILE A 142 -19.22 12.07 -1.05
CA ILE A 142 -17.98 11.71 -1.71
C ILE A 142 -16.89 11.65 -0.65
N HIS A 143 -16.27 10.50 -0.48
CA HIS A 143 -15.14 10.28 0.40
C HIS A 143 -13.90 9.94 -0.42
N LEU A 144 -12.83 10.73 -0.27
CA LEU A 144 -11.57 10.54 -0.98
C LEU A 144 -10.43 10.37 0.02
N GLN A 145 -9.60 9.36 -0.20
CA GLN A 145 -8.39 9.14 0.56
C GLN A 145 -7.25 8.82 -0.39
N TYR A 146 -6.23 9.69 -0.43
CA TYR A 146 -5.11 9.55 -1.34
C TYR A 146 -3.79 9.85 -0.66
N TYR A 147 -2.73 9.15 -1.10
CA TYR A 147 -1.36 9.46 -0.69
C TYR A 147 -0.93 10.81 -1.25
N ALA A 148 -1.03 11.00 -2.56
CA ALA A 148 -0.69 12.26 -3.21
C ALA A 148 -1.90 12.87 -3.91
N ILE A 149 -2.18 14.13 -3.55
CA ILE A 149 -3.07 15.03 -4.29
C ILE A 149 -2.26 16.27 -4.59
N GLU A 150 -2.02 16.55 -5.87
CA GLU A 150 -1.24 17.70 -6.31
C GLU A 150 -2.15 18.88 -6.72
N SER A 151 -1.62 20.10 -6.66
CA SER A 151 -2.34 21.31 -7.09
C SER A 151 -2.01 21.66 -8.55
N ASP A 152 -1.89 20.63 -9.38
CA ASP A 152 -1.67 20.69 -10.82
C ASP A 152 -2.99 20.82 -11.59
N ARG A 153 -2.98 20.57 -12.90
CA ARG A 153 -4.18 20.69 -13.74
C ARG A 153 -5.27 19.72 -13.32
N LEU A 154 -4.94 18.44 -13.17
CA LEU A 154 -5.88 17.40 -12.78
C LEU A 154 -6.45 17.64 -11.37
N GLY A 155 -5.58 17.96 -10.41
CA GLY A 155 -6.00 18.23 -9.04
C GLY A 155 -6.91 19.46 -8.93
N ASN A 156 -6.65 20.52 -9.74
CA ASN A 156 -7.54 21.68 -9.77
C ASN A 156 -8.90 21.35 -10.41
N GLN A 157 -8.95 20.55 -11.47
CA GLN A 157 -10.20 20.08 -12.06
C GLN A 157 -11.05 19.28 -11.06
N LEU A 158 -10.41 18.36 -10.31
CA LEU A 158 -11.08 17.64 -9.24
C LEU A 158 -11.60 18.59 -8.16
N ALA A 159 -10.77 19.54 -7.69
CA ALA A 159 -11.17 20.48 -6.65
C ALA A 159 -12.36 21.34 -7.07
N ASP A 160 -12.41 21.81 -8.30
CA ASP A 160 -13.54 22.58 -8.82
C ASP A 160 -14.83 21.76 -8.85
N LEU A 161 -14.74 20.50 -9.30
CA LEU A 161 -15.86 19.57 -9.32
C LEU A 161 -16.37 19.27 -7.90
N LEU A 162 -15.49 19.02 -6.93
CA LEU A 162 -15.86 18.77 -5.54
C LEU A 162 -16.50 19.99 -4.88
N ILE A 163 -16.03 21.21 -5.18
CA ILE A 163 -16.62 22.44 -4.70
C ILE A 163 -18.02 22.63 -5.29
N GLN A 164 -18.21 22.30 -6.56
CA GLN A 164 -19.54 22.30 -7.18
C GLN A 164 -20.47 21.32 -6.46
N LYS A 165 -20.04 20.10 -6.19
CA LYS A 165 -20.86 19.08 -5.49
C LYS A 165 -21.26 19.51 -4.07
N VAL A 166 -20.37 20.20 -3.35
CA VAL A 166 -20.74 20.80 -2.03
C VAL A 166 -21.85 21.85 -2.18
N ARG A 167 -21.81 22.67 -3.23
CA ARG A 167 -22.89 23.66 -3.50
C ARG A 167 -24.22 22.98 -3.85
N GLU A 168 -24.16 21.78 -4.41
CA GLU A 168 -25.32 20.92 -4.69
C GLU A 168 -25.83 20.17 -3.44
N GLY A 169 -25.20 20.35 -2.27
CA GLY A 169 -25.59 19.74 -1.00
C GLY A 169 -24.91 18.40 -0.71
N VAL A 170 -23.99 17.92 -1.56
CA VAL A 170 -23.25 16.67 -1.37
C VAL A 170 -22.20 16.84 -0.28
N ILE A 171 -22.08 15.88 0.64
CA ILE A 171 -21.07 15.88 1.69
C ILE A 171 -19.73 15.41 1.09
N VAL A 172 -18.72 16.26 1.10
CA VAL A 172 -17.39 15.92 0.56
C VAL A 172 -16.35 15.87 1.67
N ARG A 173 -15.69 14.72 1.84
CA ARG A 173 -14.60 14.49 2.80
C ARG A 173 -13.35 13.99 2.13
N ILE A 174 -12.21 14.61 2.47
CA ILE A 174 -10.91 14.25 1.90
C ILE A 174 -9.92 13.99 3.03
N LEU A 175 -9.26 12.83 2.98
CA LEU A 175 -8.04 12.51 3.71
C LEU A 175 -6.89 12.46 2.72
N TYR A 176 -5.85 13.25 2.94
CA TYR A 176 -4.63 13.21 2.13
C TYR A 176 -3.42 12.98 3.01
N ASP A 177 -2.42 12.25 2.52
CA ASP A 177 -1.17 12.11 3.26
C ASP A 177 -0.41 13.44 3.25
N ASP A 178 0.01 13.89 4.44
CA ASP A 178 0.63 15.22 4.58
C ASP A 178 1.94 15.33 3.79
N VAL A 179 2.79 14.30 3.85
CA VAL A 179 4.10 14.27 3.15
C VAL A 179 3.91 13.99 1.66
N GLY A 180 3.07 13.02 1.32
CA GLY A 180 2.79 12.65 -0.07
C GLY A 180 2.18 13.79 -0.89
N SER A 181 1.55 14.76 -0.21
CA SER A 181 0.91 15.92 -0.84
C SER A 181 1.63 17.24 -0.59
N TRP A 182 2.91 17.24 -0.22
CA TRP A 182 3.69 18.47 -0.01
C TRP A 182 3.80 19.36 -1.27
N GLY A 183 3.69 18.76 -2.46
CA GLY A 183 3.62 19.51 -3.73
C GLY A 183 2.38 20.37 -3.89
N ALA A 184 1.32 20.12 -3.12
CA ALA A 184 0.08 20.89 -3.21
C ALA A 184 0.18 22.21 -2.45
N ARG A 185 -0.17 23.32 -3.12
CA ARG A 185 -0.12 24.67 -2.55
C ARG A 185 -1.11 24.82 -1.38
N ARG A 186 -0.72 25.54 -0.34
CA ARG A 186 -1.62 25.85 0.80
C ARG A 186 -2.91 26.55 0.38
N SER A 187 -2.87 27.38 -0.66
CA SER A 187 -4.04 28.07 -1.23
C SER A 187 -5.06 27.09 -1.82
N PHE A 188 -4.62 25.98 -2.42
CA PHE A 188 -5.46 24.91 -2.96
C PHE A 188 -6.34 24.28 -1.85
N TRP A 189 -5.73 23.87 -0.74
CA TRP A 189 -6.45 23.34 0.41
C TRP A 189 -7.36 24.38 1.08
N LYS A 190 -6.90 25.64 1.15
CA LYS A 190 -7.68 26.75 1.73
C LYS A 190 -8.93 27.04 0.90
N ARG A 191 -8.83 26.99 -0.43
CA ARG A 191 -9.97 27.18 -1.35
C ARG A 191 -11.05 26.14 -1.10
N MET A 192 -10.69 24.85 -1.07
CA MET A 192 -11.64 23.78 -0.82
C MET A 192 -12.30 23.89 0.56
N ARG A 193 -11.52 24.13 1.63
CA ARG A 193 -12.08 24.29 2.98
C ARG A 193 -13.05 25.47 3.07
N LYS A 194 -12.73 26.61 2.46
CA LYS A 194 -13.63 27.77 2.43
C LYS A 194 -14.94 27.50 1.69
N SER A 195 -14.94 26.57 0.76
CA SER A 195 -16.12 26.17 0.00
C SER A 195 -16.92 25.05 0.67
N GLY A 196 -16.55 24.63 1.89
CA GLY A 196 -17.29 23.62 2.65
C GLY A 196 -16.77 22.17 2.49
N VAL A 197 -15.73 21.93 1.68
CA VAL A 197 -15.10 20.60 1.60
C VAL A 197 -14.35 20.31 2.91
N GLN A 198 -14.62 19.16 3.52
CA GLN A 198 -13.97 18.75 4.76
C GLN A 198 -12.63 18.06 4.42
N VAL A 199 -11.52 18.78 4.57
CA VAL A 199 -10.17 18.34 4.15
C VAL A 199 -9.23 18.24 5.34
N TYR A 200 -8.64 17.08 5.57
CA TYR A 200 -7.72 16.82 6.69
C TYR A 200 -6.46 16.08 6.23
N PRO A 201 -5.26 16.52 6.71
CA PRO A 201 -4.02 15.78 6.48
C PRO A 201 -3.97 14.55 7.39
N PHE A 202 -3.59 13.42 6.81
CA PHE A 202 -3.28 12.22 7.58
C PHE A 202 -1.86 12.34 8.14
N MET A 203 -1.71 12.09 9.44
CA MET A 203 -0.43 12.17 10.16
C MET A 203 0.37 13.45 9.86
N LYS A 204 -0.23 14.61 10.14
CA LYS A 204 0.38 15.91 9.92
C LYS A 204 1.79 15.98 10.54
N VAL A 205 2.76 16.40 9.75
CA VAL A 205 4.16 16.61 10.14
C VAL A 205 4.41 18.10 10.31
N VAL A 206 4.49 18.56 11.56
CA VAL A 206 4.68 19.99 11.86
C VAL A 206 6.15 20.39 11.71
N ILE A 207 7.05 19.55 12.22
CA ILE A 207 8.50 19.73 12.14
C ILE A 207 9.10 18.43 11.59
N PRO A 208 9.47 18.37 10.28
CA PRO A 208 9.96 17.15 9.66
C PRO A 208 11.16 16.52 10.38
N TYR A 209 12.09 17.37 10.82
CA TYR A 209 13.35 16.95 11.44
C TYR A 209 13.22 16.49 12.90
N LEU A 210 12.04 16.60 13.51
CA LEU A 210 11.79 16.22 14.91
C LEU A 210 10.66 15.22 15.08
N SER A 211 10.09 14.70 13.99
CA SER A 211 8.93 13.82 14.05
C SER A 211 9.20 12.45 13.41
N SER A 212 9.24 11.39 14.23
CA SER A 212 9.27 10.00 13.75
C SER A 212 8.07 9.64 12.84
N ARG A 213 6.99 10.46 12.87
CA ARG A 213 5.82 10.30 11.99
C ARG A 213 6.11 10.50 10.51
N VAL A 214 7.28 11.02 10.13
CA VAL A 214 7.70 11.14 8.72
C VAL A 214 7.73 9.79 8.03
N ASN A 215 8.07 8.71 8.72
CA ASN A 215 8.19 7.38 8.16
C ASN A 215 6.83 6.68 7.91
N TYR A 216 5.81 7.02 8.67
CA TYR A 216 4.52 6.33 8.64
C TYR A 216 3.54 7.09 7.77
N ARG A 217 3.29 6.59 6.55
CA ARG A 217 2.49 7.29 5.54
C ARG A 217 1.21 6.53 5.20
N ASN A 218 0.18 7.29 4.89
CA ASN A 218 -1.04 6.71 4.34
C ASN A 218 -0.90 6.57 2.82
N HIS A 219 -0.65 5.37 2.37
CA HIS A 219 -0.43 5.09 0.95
C HIS A 219 -1.68 4.53 0.25
N ARG A 220 -2.83 4.47 0.93
CA ARG A 220 -4.11 4.06 0.34
C ARG A 220 -4.59 5.07 -0.70
N LYS A 221 -5.26 4.59 -1.74
CA LYS A 221 -5.91 5.39 -2.76
C LYS A 221 -7.32 4.86 -2.91
N LEU A 222 -8.26 5.54 -2.24
CA LEU A 222 -9.66 5.16 -2.18
C LEU A 222 -10.54 6.33 -2.59
N ALA A 223 -11.59 6.04 -3.33
CA ALA A 223 -12.72 6.95 -3.50
C ALA A 223 -14.01 6.17 -3.29
N ILE A 224 -14.92 6.71 -2.50
CA ILE A 224 -16.24 6.12 -2.26
C ILE A 224 -17.29 7.17 -2.56
N ILE A 225 -18.25 6.83 -3.42
CA ILE A 225 -19.29 7.72 -3.90
C ILE A 225 -20.63 7.10 -3.55
N ASP A 226 -21.40 7.83 -2.75
CA ASP A 226 -22.75 7.47 -2.26
C ASP A 226 -22.81 6.09 -1.54
N GLY A 227 -21.65 5.52 -1.14
CA GLY A 227 -21.55 4.17 -0.59
C GLY A 227 -21.84 3.04 -1.59
N GLU A 228 -22.06 3.36 -2.86
CA GLU A 228 -22.44 2.41 -3.91
C GLU A 228 -21.29 2.13 -4.89
N ILE A 229 -20.42 3.11 -5.11
CA ILE A 229 -19.27 3.01 -6.01
C ILE A 229 -18.00 3.18 -5.21
N GLY A 230 -17.06 2.25 -5.38
CA GLY A 230 -15.73 2.28 -4.78
C GLY A 230 -14.64 2.32 -5.82
N TYR A 231 -13.56 3.05 -5.54
CA TYR A 231 -12.32 3.01 -6.30
C TYR A 231 -11.17 2.62 -5.41
N MET A 232 -10.28 1.74 -5.88
CA MET A 232 -9.03 1.38 -5.20
C MET A 232 -7.94 1.04 -6.21
N GLY A 233 -6.66 1.17 -5.84
CA GLY A 233 -5.53 0.79 -6.69
C GLY A 233 -4.29 1.64 -6.49
N GLY A 234 -3.43 1.76 -7.52
CA GLY A 234 -2.11 2.40 -7.44
C GLY A 234 -2.11 3.90 -7.75
N MET A 235 -3.07 4.43 -8.54
CA MET A 235 -3.03 5.78 -9.10
C MET A 235 -3.33 6.87 -8.08
N ASN A 236 -2.44 7.85 -7.94
CA ASN A 236 -2.67 9.07 -7.17
C ASN A 236 -3.35 10.16 -8.03
N ILE A 237 -3.68 11.30 -7.43
CA ILE A 237 -4.27 12.45 -8.11
C ILE A 237 -3.16 13.44 -8.46
N ALA A 238 -2.57 13.26 -9.64
CA ALA A 238 -1.52 14.12 -10.17
C ALA A 238 -1.43 13.98 -11.70
N ASP A 239 -1.02 15.06 -12.37
CA ASP A 239 -0.90 15.15 -13.83
C ASP A 239 -0.08 14.02 -14.44
N ARG A 240 0.96 13.55 -13.75
CA ARG A 240 1.80 12.45 -14.24
C ARG A 240 1.05 11.15 -14.49
N TYR A 241 -0.03 10.88 -13.75
CA TYR A 241 -0.86 9.69 -14.00
C TYR A 241 -1.77 9.84 -15.21
N TYR A 242 -2.21 11.08 -15.51
CA TYR A 242 -3.12 11.36 -16.60
C TYR A 242 -2.40 11.68 -17.91
N TYR A 243 -1.34 12.51 -17.85
CA TYR A 243 -0.61 13.00 -19.02
C TYR A 243 0.76 12.36 -19.20
N GLY A 244 1.28 11.62 -18.21
CA GLY A 244 2.66 11.19 -18.16
C GLY A 244 3.61 12.29 -17.66
N ASN A 245 4.92 11.99 -17.70
CA ASN A 245 5.99 12.93 -17.38
C ASN A 245 7.24 12.59 -18.21
N GLU A 246 8.42 13.11 -17.81
CA GLU A 246 9.72 12.84 -18.47
C GLU A 246 10.09 11.34 -18.58
N MET A 247 9.50 10.50 -17.74
CA MET A 247 9.67 9.03 -17.80
C MET A 247 8.74 8.38 -18.84
N GLY A 248 7.90 9.14 -19.51
CA GLY A 248 6.85 8.68 -20.41
C GLY A 248 5.48 8.53 -19.75
N PRO A 249 4.57 7.76 -20.35
CA PRO A 249 3.27 7.45 -19.76
C PRO A 249 3.45 6.61 -18.49
N TRP A 250 2.56 6.84 -17.51
CA TRP A 250 2.51 6.04 -16.29
C TRP A 250 1.50 4.91 -16.46
N ARG A 251 2.01 3.68 -16.50
CA ARG A 251 1.23 2.45 -16.51
C ARG A 251 0.96 2.04 -15.07
N ASP A 252 -0.28 2.17 -14.61
CA ASP A 252 -0.69 1.76 -13.25
C ASP A 252 -2.05 1.05 -13.32
N THR A 253 -2.39 0.26 -12.30
CA THR A 253 -3.65 -0.47 -12.25
C THR A 253 -4.55 0.11 -11.16
N HIS A 254 -5.81 0.40 -11.52
CA HIS A 254 -6.83 0.91 -10.63
C HIS A 254 -8.18 0.26 -10.92
N PHE A 255 -9.04 0.16 -9.92
CA PHE A 255 -10.29 -0.59 -10.01
C PHE A 255 -11.45 0.30 -9.61
N ARG A 256 -12.55 0.20 -10.37
CA ARG A 256 -13.88 0.68 -9.98
C ARG A 256 -14.71 -0.52 -9.57
N LEU A 257 -15.36 -0.46 -8.43
CA LEU A 257 -16.07 -1.53 -7.77
C LEU A 257 -17.50 -1.10 -7.49
N THR A 258 -18.44 -2.04 -7.66
CA THR A 258 -19.80 -1.91 -7.14
C THR A 258 -20.17 -3.15 -6.34
N GLY A 259 -21.22 -3.07 -5.53
CA GLY A 259 -21.66 -4.19 -4.71
C GLY A 259 -21.24 -4.11 -3.24
N GLY A 260 -21.44 -5.20 -2.50
CA GLY A 260 -21.21 -5.25 -1.05
C GLY A 260 -19.80 -4.94 -0.60
N ILE A 261 -18.80 -5.20 -1.46
CA ILE A 261 -17.37 -4.91 -1.16
C ILE A 261 -17.12 -3.41 -0.90
N VAL A 262 -17.95 -2.52 -1.45
CA VAL A 262 -17.82 -1.07 -1.23
C VAL A 262 -18.00 -0.70 0.25
N ALA A 263 -18.73 -1.50 1.01
CA ALA A 263 -18.88 -1.32 2.45
C ALA A 263 -17.56 -1.43 3.20
N GLU A 264 -16.66 -2.32 2.77
CA GLU A 264 -15.31 -2.44 3.36
C GLU A 264 -14.43 -1.21 3.06
N LEU A 265 -14.47 -0.70 1.82
CA LEU A 265 -13.76 0.52 1.46
C LEU A 265 -14.27 1.71 2.28
N GLN A 266 -15.61 1.80 2.43
CA GLN A 266 -16.25 2.83 3.24
C GLN A 266 -15.85 2.72 4.71
N THR A 267 -15.79 1.51 5.27
CA THR A 267 -15.36 1.24 6.65
C THR A 267 -13.92 1.68 6.84
N ALA A 268 -13.01 1.33 5.92
CA ALA A 268 -11.61 1.74 5.97
C ALA A 268 -11.47 3.27 5.99
N PHE A 269 -12.20 3.98 5.12
CA PHE A 269 -12.19 5.44 5.11
C PHE A 269 -12.69 6.02 6.44
N LEU A 270 -13.79 5.52 6.98
CA LEU A 270 -14.40 6.05 8.20
C LEU A 270 -13.54 5.78 9.45
N ILE A 271 -12.82 4.66 9.50
CA ILE A 271 -11.83 4.37 10.53
C ILE A 271 -10.73 5.42 10.50
N ASP A 272 -10.12 5.66 9.34
CA ASP A 272 -9.05 6.64 9.19
C ASP A 272 -9.57 8.08 9.43
N TRP A 273 -10.79 8.38 9.01
CA TRP A 273 -11.45 9.64 9.30
C TRP A 273 -11.58 9.88 10.82
N TYR A 274 -12.06 8.88 11.55
CA TYR A 274 -12.16 8.97 13.00
C TYR A 274 -10.78 9.09 13.67
N LEU A 275 -9.79 8.34 13.21
CA LEU A 275 -8.42 8.41 13.74
C LEU A 275 -7.86 9.84 13.69
N ILE A 276 -8.15 10.56 12.62
CA ILE A 276 -7.61 11.91 12.39
C ILE A 276 -8.48 13.00 13.03
N THR A 277 -9.80 12.92 12.87
CA THR A 277 -10.70 14.00 13.26
C THR A 277 -11.26 13.85 14.68
N ARG A 278 -11.24 12.62 15.22
CA ARG A 278 -11.93 12.23 16.47
C ARG A 278 -13.45 12.45 16.43
N ARG A 279 -14.02 12.64 15.25
CA ARG A 279 -15.45 12.83 15.05
C ARG A 279 -16.09 11.52 14.67
N VAL A 280 -17.08 11.11 15.46
CA VAL A 280 -17.94 9.96 15.11
C VAL A 280 -18.90 10.45 14.04
N VAL A 281 -19.00 9.72 12.94
CA VAL A 281 -19.99 9.96 11.88
C VAL A 281 -21.08 8.92 12.04
N HIS A 282 -22.35 9.31 11.85
CA HIS A 282 -23.45 8.35 11.85
C HIS A 282 -23.30 7.40 10.66
N LEU A 283 -22.93 6.16 10.95
CA LEU A 283 -22.45 5.21 9.94
C LEU A 283 -23.55 4.79 8.96
N ARG A 284 -24.80 4.70 9.41
CA ARG A 284 -25.93 4.18 8.62
C ARG A 284 -26.13 4.88 7.28
N ASP A 285 -25.83 6.18 7.22
CA ASP A 285 -26.12 7.00 6.04
C ASP A 285 -25.09 6.83 4.92
N TYR A 286 -23.97 6.10 5.19
CA TYR A 286 -22.84 6.01 4.25
C TYR A 286 -22.64 4.62 3.65
N PHE A 287 -23.49 3.67 4.01
CA PHE A 287 -23.38 2.31 3.49
C PHE A 287 -24.35 2.06 2.35
N PRO A 288 -24.00 1.17 1.41
CA PRO A 288 -24.86 0.84 0.29
C PRO A 288 -26.19 0.27 0.80
N LYS A 289 -27.25 0.55 0.09
CA LYS A 289 -28.52 -0.13 0.31
C LYS A 289 -28.33 -1.62 -0.02
N ARG A 290 -29.13 -2.47 0.65
CA ARG A 290 -29.09 -3.94 0.46
C ARG A 290 -28.95 -4.30 -1.01
N LEU A 291 -28.00 -5.20 -1.33
CA LEU A 291 -27.83 -5.70 -2.68
C LEU A 291 -29.16 -6.32 -3.15
N SER A 292 -29.71 -5.83 -4.25
CA SER A 292 -30.80 -6.53 -4.90
C SER A 292 -30.25 -7.88 -5.41
N SER A 293 -30.95 -8.96 -5.09
CA SER A 293 -30.71 -10.29 -5.64
C SER A 293 -31.06 -10.28 -7.14
N GLY A 294 -30.15 -9.74 -7.96
CA GLY A 294 -30.23 -9.84 -9.42
C GLY A 294 -29.48 -11.09 -9.90
N ASP A 295 -29.78 -11.53 -11.12
CA ASP A 295 -29.13 -12.69 -11.76
C ASP A 295 -27.67 -12.46 -12.16
N THR A 296 -27.05 -11.37 -11.74
CA THR A 296 -25.64 -11.05 -12.07
C THR A 296 -24.71 -11.92 -11.23
N PRO A 297 -23.76 -12.64 -11.87
CA PRO A 297 -22.74 -13.38 -11.15
C PRO A 297 -21.97 -12.48 -10.18
N LEU A 298 -21.89 -12.89 -8.92
CA LEU A 298 -21.19 -12.15 -7.90
C LEU A 298 -19.70 -12.55 -7.87
N ILE A 299 -18.81 -11.57 -7.84
CA ILE A 299 -17.37 -11.77 -7.76
C ILE A 299 -16.93 -11.76 -6.30
N PRO A 300 -16.42 -12.89 -5.77
CA PRO A 300 -15.97 -12.97 -4.38
C PRO A 300 -14.69 -12.22 -4.16
N MET A 301 -14.67 -11.37 -3.14
CA MET A 301 -13.57 -10.47 -2.85
C MET A 301 -13.39 -10.31 -1.34
N GLN A 302 -12.15 -10.28 -0.87
CA GLN A 302 -11.79 -9.89 0.48
C GLN A 302 -10.93 -8.64 0.43
N PHE A 303 -11.37 -7.59 1.12
CA PHE A 303 -10.58 -6.36 1.28
C PHE A 303 -9.95 -6.33 2.67
N PHE A 304 -8.68 -6.02 2.77
CA PHE A 304 -7.97 -5.95 4.04
C PHE A 304 -6.93 -4.83 4.09
N LEU A 305 -6.59 -4.43 5.30
CA LEU A 305 -5.74 -3.29 5.55
C LEU A 305 -4.36 -3.72 6.04
N GLY A 306 -3.32 -3.10 5.45
CA GLY A 306 -1.98 -3.04 6.02
C GLY A 306 -1.86 -1.82 6.93
N SER A 307 -1.19 -1.97 8.07
CA SER A 307 -0.95 -0.87 8.98
C SER A 307 0.33 -1.10 9.77
N PRO A 308 1.20 -0.09 9.93
CA PRO A 308 2.38 -0.17 10.79
C PRO A 308 2.00 -0.40 12.25
N MET A 309 0.74 -0.20 12.55
CA MET A 309 0.14 -0.34 13.86
C MET A 309 -0.50 -1.72 14.08
N GLY A 310 -0.61 -2.54 13.07
CA GLY A 310 -1.17 -3.89 13.15
C GLY A 310 -0.28 -4.84 13.96
N ALA A 311 -0.90 -5.83 14.62
CA ALA A 311 -0.14 -6.91 15.26
C ALA A 311 0.57 -7.78 14.21
N TRP A 312 0.06 -7.80 13.00
CA TRP A 312 0.49 -8.64 11.89
C TRP A 312 0.80 -7.80 10.66
N ARG A 313 1.69 -8.29 9.80
CA ARG A 313 1.94 -7.74 8.46
C ARG A 313 0.97 -8.38 7.49
N SER A 314 -0.30 -7.99 7.60
CA SER A 314 -1.41 -8.70 6.95
C SER A 314 -1.21 -8.88 5.46
N ILE A 315 -0.78 -7.83 4.74
CA ILE A 315 -0.59 -7.87 3.28
C ILE A 315 0.58 -8.80 2.92
N GLU A 316 1.73 -8.68 3.58
CA GLU A 316 2.90 -9.54 3.34
C GLU A 316 2.56 -11.01 3.59
N GLN A 317 1.86 -11.30 4.70
CA GLN A 317 1.50 -12.66 5.07
C GLN A 317 0.52 -13.27 4.07
N ALA A 318 -0.45 -12.50 3.59
CA ALA A 318 -1.38 -12.93 2.55
C ALA A 318 -0.65 -13.23 1.22
N ILE A 319 0.25 -12.34 0.80
CA ILE A 319 1.09 -12.53 -0.41
C ILE A 319 1.94 -13.79 -0.28
N ASN A 320 2.70 -13.94 0.79
CA ASN A 320 3.57 -15.11 0.99
C ASN A 320 2.76 -16.41 1.02
N TYR A 321 1.59 -16.39 1.67
CA TYR A 321 0.73 -17.54 1.73
C TYR A 321 0.16 -17.95 0.37
N LEU A 322 -0.21 -16.98 -0.47
CA LEU A 322 -0.66 -17.21 -1.85
C LEU A 322 0.47 -17.77 -2.71
N ILE A 323 1.67 -17.18 -2.65
CA ILE A 323 2.85 -17.62 -3.40
C ILE A 323 3.19 -19.10 -3.08
N LEU A 324 3.20 -19.46 -1.79
CA LEU A 324 3.51 -20.82 -1.35
C LEU A 324 2.41 -21.85 -1.70
N ARG A 325 1.24 -21.39 -2.17
CA ARG A 325 0.13 -22.23 -2.64
C ARG A 325 0.04 -22.33 -4.16
N ALA A 326 0.82 -21.53 -4.87
CA ALA A 326 0.88 -21.60 -6.33
C ALA A 326 1.38 -22.98 -6.78
N THR A 327 0.78 -23.48 -7.85
CA THR A 327 1.10 -24.80 -8.41
C THR A 327 1.53 -24.74 -9.87
N ARG A 328 1.21 -23.65 -10.58
CA ARG A 328 1.50 -23.52 -12.02
C ARG A 328 2.24 -22.23 -12.34
N ARG A 329 1.65 -21.07 -12.05
CA ARG A 329 2.16 -19.78 -12.49
C ARG A 329 1.86 -18.66 -11.51
N ILE A 330 2.84 -17.78 -11.37
CA ILE A 330 2.75 -16.52 -10.64
C ILE A 330 3.14 -15.39 -11.58
N CYS A 331 2.30 -14.33 -11.68
CA CYS A 331 2.63 -13.09 -12.37
C CYS A 331 2.59 -11.93 -11.38
N ILE A 332 3.66 -11.12 -11.35
CA ILE A 332 3.82 -10.00 -10.41
C ILE A 332 4.18 -8.74 -11.18
N GLU A 333 3.43 -7.66 -10.94
CA GLU A 333 3.82 -6.30 -11.29
C GLU A 333 4.04 -5.44 -10.06
N THR A 334 5.17 -4.77 -9.97
CA THR A 334 5.47 -3.83 -8.90
C THR A 334 6.47 -2.76 -9.33
N PRO A 335 6.27 -1.47 -8.97
CA PRO A 335 7.23 -0.41 -9.29
C PRO A 335 8.51 -0.52 -8.46
N TYR A 336 8.39 -1.01 -7.23
CA TYR A 336 9.49 -1.17 -6.29
C TYR A 336 9.50 -2.62 -5.80
N PHE A 337 10.62 -3.28 -6.07
CA PHE A 337 10.85 -4.65 -5.63
C PHE A 337 12.00 -4.68 -4.62
N LEU A 338 11.67 -4.46 -3.38
CA LEU A 338 12.56 -4.49 -2.22
C LEU A 338 12.05 -5.52 -1.22
N PRO A 339 12.09 -6.81 -1.60
CA PRO A 339 11.39 -7.86 -0.86
C PRO A 339 11.99 -8.03 0.54
N THR A 340 11.12 -8.35 1.50
CA THR A 340 11.55 -8.91 2.77
C THR A 340 12.21 -10.27 2.55
N GLN A 341 12.93 -10.76 3.53
CA GLN A 341 13.53 -12.08 3.44
C GLN A 341 12.49 -13.17 3.18
N THR A 342 11.35 -13.11 3.87
CA THR A 342 10.25 -14.08 3.72
C THR A 342 9.63 -14.06 2.33
N LEU A 343 9.42 -12.89 1.73
CA LEU A 343 8.91 -12.79 0.37
C LEU A 343 9.91 -13.30 -0.66
N ASN A 344 11.20 -12.94 -0.50
CA ASN A 344 12.26 -13.39 -1.39
C ASN A 344 12.42 -14.92 -1.35
N GLU A 345 12.38 -15.51 -0.16
CA GLU A 345 12.43 -16.97 0.03
C GLU A 345 11.18 -17.67 -0.54
N ALA A 346 9.98 -17.10 -0.34
CA ALA A 346 8.74 -17.67 -0.88
C ALA A 346 8.77 -17.74 -2.41
N LEU A 347 9.21 -16.66 -3.09
CA LEU A 347 9.35 -16.62 -4.55
C LEU A 347 10.40 -17.63 -5.04
N SER A 348 11.54 -17.69 -4.36
CA SER A 348 12.60 -18.64 -4.69
C SER A 348 12.14 -20.07 -4.52
N MET A 349 11.45 -20.40 -3.43
CA MET A 349 10.92 -21.75 -3.19
C MET A 349 9.86 -22.13 -4.22
N ALA A 350 8.96 -21.23 -4.60
CA ALA A 350 7.98 -21.47 -5.64
C ALA A 350 8.65 -21.80 -6.99
N ALA A 351 9.63 -20.99 -7.40
CA ALA A 351 10.36 -21.22 -8.66
C ALA A 351 11.18 -22.51 -8.65
N LEU A 352 11.94 -22.78 -7.57
CA LEU A 352 12.67 -24.04 -7.40
C LEU A 352 11.75 -25.27 -7.33
N GLY A 353 10.52 -25.08 -6.85
CA GLY A 353 9.46 -26.10 -6.83
C GLY A 353 8.78 -26.33 -8.18
N GLY A 354 9.21 -25.63 -9.24
CA GLY A 354 8.69 -25.80 -10.60
C GLY A 354 7.51 -24.90 -10.97
N VAL A 355 7.16 -23.93 -10.13
CA VAL A 355 6.17 -22.90 -10.46
C VAL A 355 6.79 -21.87 -11.39
N GLU A 356 6.12 -21.53 -12.49
CA GLU A 356 6.54 -20.43 -13.37
C GLU A 356 6.32 -19.09 -12.68
N VAL A 357 7.41 -18.42 -12.27
CA VAL A 357 7.35 -17.12 -11.59
C VAL A 357 7.82 -16.02 -12.52
N ASN A 358 6.94 -15.08 -12.84
CA ASN A 358 7.19 -13.95 -13.72
C ASN A 358 7.13 -12.64 -12.92
N LEU A 359 8.22 -11.86 -12.90
CA LEU A 359 8.35 -10.59 -12.21
C LEU A 359 8.59 -9.46 -13.23
N LEU A 360 7.66 -8.52 -13.30
CA LEU A 360 7.74 -7.33 -14.13
C LEU A 360 7.95 -6.09 -13.27
N ILE A 361 9.05 -5.38 -13.52
CA ILE A 361 9.44 -4.13 -12.83
C ILE A 361 9.83 -3.05 -13.85
N PRO A 362 9.84 -1.76 -13.47
CA PRO A 362 10.21 -0.71 -14.41
C PRO A 362 11.71 -0.79 -14.78
N ARG A 363 12.01 -0.50 -16.06
CA ARG A 363 13.40 -0.41 -16.57
C ARG A 363 14.18 0.72 -15.93
N LYS A 364 13.50 1.83 -15.61
CA LYS A 364 14.05 2.99 -14.91
C LYS A 364 13.19 3.29 -13.69
N GLY A 365 13.83 3.47 -12.54
CA GLY A 365 13.13 3.90 -11.33
C GLY A 365 13.03 5.43 -11.26
N ASP A 366 11.99 5.93 -10.65
CA ASP A 366 11.80 7.35 -10.31
C ASP A 366 12.66 7.78 -9.11
N VAL A 367 13.01 6.81 -8.24
CA VAL A 367 13.94 6.98 -7.11
C VAL A 367 15.16 6.11 -7.32
N LEU A 368 16.31 6.73 -7.58
CA LEU A 368 17.57 6.03 -7.93
C LEU A 368 18.01 5.02 -6.85
N ALA A 369 17.93 5.40 -5.57
CA ALA A 369 18.34 4.53 -4.47
C ALA A 369 17.50 3.25 -4.40
N SER A 370 16.15 3.38 -4.46
CA SER A 370 15.22 2.26 -4.46
C SER A 370 15.42 1.38 -5.70
N HIS A 371 15.68 1.98 -6.85
CA HIS A 371 15.94 1.24 -8.09
C HIS A 371 17.22 0.41 -7.99
N LEU A 372 18.34 1.00 -7.55
CA LEU A 372 19.60 0.27 -7.37
C LEU A 372 19.46 -0.86 -6.35
N ALA A 373 18.79 -0.60 -5.24
CA ALA A 373 18.53 -1.62 -4.23
C ALA A 373 17.70 -2.78 -4.82
N SER A 374 16.65 -2.48 -5.59
CA SER A 374 15.80 -3.47 -6.28
C SER A 374 16.61 -4.39 -7.18
N LEU A 375 17.53 -3.83 -7.98
CA LEU A 375 18.35 -4.60 -8.91
C LEU A 375 19.27 -5.62 -8.20
N SER A 376 19.64 -5.38 -6.94
CA SER A 376 20.52 -6.27 -6.17
C SER A 376 19.87 -7.59 -5.76
N TYR A 377 18.54 -7.69 -5.78
CA TYR A 377 17.81 -8.91 -5.42
C TYR A 377 17.64 -9.87 -6.61
N LEU A 378 17.80 -9.36 -7.84
CA LEU A 378 17.44 -10.11 -9.04
C LEU A 378 18.38 -11.30 -9.32
N ASP A 379 19.67 -11.20 -8.96
CA ASP A 379 20.63 -12.28 -9.21
C ASP A 379 20.16 -13.60 -8.56
N GLY A 380 19.81 -13.57 -7.27
CA GLY A 380 19.37 -14.75 -6.54
C GLY A 380 18.01 -15.31 -7.01
N LEU A 381 17.09 -14.44 -7.35
CA LEU A 381 15.77 -14.85 -7.88
C LEU A 381 15.90 -15.55 -9.25
N MET A 382 16.70 -14.97 -10.16
CA MET A 382 16.93 -15.59 -11.47
C MET A 382 17.71 -16.91 -11.34
N GLU A 383 18.58 -17.05 -10.34
CA GLU A 383 19.27 -18.30 -10.04
C GLU A 383 18.30 -19.38 -9.54
N ALA A 384 17.27 -18.96 -8.80
CA ALA A 384 16.16 -19.84 -8.39
C ALA A 384 15.19 -20.19 -9.52
N GLY A 385 15.27 -19.54 -10.69
CA GLY A 385 14.40 -19.79 -11.84
C GLY A 385 13.31 -18.75 -12.07
N VAL A 386 13.29 -17.63 -11.36
CA VAL A 386 12.34 -16.53 -11.58
C VAL A 386 12.65 -15.81 -12.88
N HIS A 387 11.66 -15.64 -13.75
CA HIS A 387 11.75 -14.84 -14.97
C HIS A 387 11.53 -13.37 -14.66
N VAL A 388 12.53 -12.55 -14.94
CA VAL A 388 12.48 -11.09 -14.68
C VAL A 388 12.38 -10.33 -15.99
N TYR A 389 11.51 -9.32 -16.01
CA TYR A 389 11.29 -8.44 -17.16
C TYR A 389 11.38 -6.97 -16.76
N PHE A 390 11.89 -6.13 -17.67
CA PHE A 390 11.95 -4.68 -17.50
C PHE A 390 10.97 -3.99 -18.45
N TYR A 391 9.95 -3.33 -17.90
CA TYR A 391 9.02 -2.51 -18.66
C TYR A 391 9.69 -1.27 -19.24
N LYS A 392 9.50 -0.97 -20.54
CA LYS A 392 10.21 0.09 -21.29
C LYS A 392 9.34 1.21 -21.81
N ALA A 393 8.04 1.00 -21.98
CA ALA A 393 7.14 1.95 -22.65
C ALA A 393 6.79 3.18 -21.81
N GLY A 394 7.36 3.30 -20.62
CA GLY A 394 7.13 4.39 -19.68
C GLY A 394 7.48 3.96 -18.26
N PHE A 395 6.77 4.49 -17.26
CA PHE A 395 6.96 4.10 -15.87
C PHE A 395 5.87 3.12 -15.42
N LEU A 396 6.26 1.89 -15.14
CA LEU A 396 5.36 0.88 -14.56
C LEU A 396 5.17 1.17 -13.07
N HIS A 397 3.94 1.49 -12.69
CA HIS A 397 3.58 1.75 -11.28
C HIS A 397 2.46 0.82 -10.80
N SER A 398 2.13 -0.22 -11.54
CA SER A 398 1.11 -1.23 -11.21
C SER A 398 1.51 -2.11 -10.04
N LYS A 399 0.53 -2.60 -9.29
CA LYS A 399 0.71 -3.47 -8.12
C LYS A 399 -0.35 -4.55 -8.13
N PHE A 400 0.00 -5.71 -8.66
CA PHE A 400 -0.83 -6.89 -8.56
C PHE A 400 0.00 -8.18 -8.55
N LEU A 401 -0.63 -9.23 -8.09
CA LEU A 401 -0.14 -10.60 -8.08
C LEU A 401 -1.28 -11.48 -8.59
N THR A 402 -1.02 -12.36 -9.55
CA THR A 402 -1.94 -13.44 -9.94
C THR A 402 -1.35 -14.80 -9.63
N ILE A 403 -2.20 -15.72 -9.25
CA ILE A 403 -1.84 -17.10 -8.91
C ILE A 403 -2.67 -18.06 -9.75
N ASP A 404 -2.01 -18.88 -10.54
CA ASP A 404 -2.55 -20.02 -11.30
C ASP A 404 -3.71 -19.65 -12.27
N GLY A 405 -3.91 -18.36 -12.59
CA GLY A 405 -5.06 -17.87 -13.36
C GLY A 405 -6.39 -17.96 -12.62
N GLU A 406 -6.36 -18.12 -11.29
CA GLU A 406 -7.54 -18.37 -10.47
C GLU A 406 -7.80 -17.32 -9.40
N VAL A 407 -6.73 -16.77 -8.81
CA VAL A 407 -6.80 -15.78 -7.73
C VAL A 407 -5.89 -14.61 -8.03
N ALA A 408 -6.38 -13.40 -7.78
CA ALA A 408 -5.61 -12.19 -7.90
C ALA A 408 -5.55 -11.44 -6.57
N LEU A 409 -4.39 -10.85 -6.26
CA LEU A 409 -4.23 -9.87 -5.19
C LEU A 409 -3.88 -8.53 -5.83
N VAL A 410 -4.67 -7.51 -5.52
CA VAL A 410 -4.56 -6.16 -6.07
C VAL A 410 -4.61 -5.12 -4.94
N GLY A 411 -4.00 -3.94 -5.14
CA GLY A 411 -4.07 -2.93 -4.08
C GLY A 411 -3.14 -1.74 -4.25
N SER A 412 -2.81 -1.12 -3.13
CA SER A 412 -1.90 0.02 -3.07
C SER A 412 -0.46 -0.36 -2.70
N ALA A 413 -0.25 -1.56 -2.16
CA ALA A 413 1.03 -2.02 -1.63
C ALA A 413 2.01 -2.45 -2.73
N ASN A 414 3.23 -1.93 -2.65
CA ASN A 414 4.35 -2.45 -3.44
C ASN A 414 4.94 -3.71 -2.78
N MET A 415 5.79 -4.43 -3.51
CA MET A 415 6.57 -5.55 -2.96
C MET A 415 7.83 -5.04 -2.26
N ASP A 416 7.65 -4.20 -1.21
CA ASP A 416 8.75 -3.55 -0.49
C ASP A 416 8.54 -3.51 1.03
N PHE A 417 9.64 -3.33 1.77
CA PHE A 417 9.62 -3.21 3.22
C PHE A 417 8.71 -2.09 3.70
N ARG A 418 8.70 -0.96 2.97
CA ARG A 418 7.95 0.21 3.36
C ARG A 418 6.45 -0.03 3.32
N SER A 419 5.95 -0.69 2.28
CA SER A 419 4.54 -1.08 2.16
C SER A 419 4.11 -2.07 3.24
N PHE A 420 5.01 -2.98 3.63
CA PHE A 420 4.67 -4.03 4.59
C PHE A 420 4.83 -3.62 6.05
N GLU A 421 5.77 -2.71 6.37
CA GLU A 421 6.12 -2.37 7.75
C GLU A 421 5.76 -0.94 8.18
N HIS A 422 5.72 0.03 7.25
CA HIS A 422 5.67 1.45 7.58
C HIS A 422 4.45 2.20 7.04
N ASN A 423 3.85 1.71 5.97
CA ASN A 423 2.70 2.38 5.36
C ASN A 423 1.37 1.82 5.85
N PHE A 424 0.36 2.70 5.82
CA PHE A 424 -1.04 2.28 5.79
C PHE A 424 -1.39 1.97 4.34
N GLU A 425 -1.64 0.71 4.05
CA GLU A 425 -1.95 0.19 2.73
C GLU A 425 -3.33 -0.47 2.72
N CYS A 426 -3.83 -0.79 1.55
CA CYS A 426 -4.97 -1.68 1.36
C CYS A 426 -4.71 -2.65 0.23
N ALA A 427 -5.26 -3.84 0.36
CA ALA A 427 -5.23 -4.86 -0.67
C ALA A 427 -6.55 -5.61 -0.72
N SER A 428 -6.82 -6.25 -1.85
CA SER A 428 -7.94 -7.16 -2.00
C SER A 428 -7.48 -8.44 -2.67
N ILE A 429 -8.01 -9.56 -2.19
CA ILE A 429 -7.94 -10.84 -2.88
C ILE A 429 -9.27 -11.05 -3.61
N ILE A 430 -9.19 -11.41 -4.88
CA ILE A 430 -10.32 -11.69 -5.75
C ILE A 430 -10.25 -13.17 -6.13
N TYR A 431 -11.28 -13.93 -5.75
CA TYR A 431 -11.34 -15.39 -5.90
C TYR A 431 -12.16 -15.76 -7.16
N GLU A 432 -11.82 -15.17 -8.31
CA GLU A 432 -12.57 -15.37 -9.54
C GLU A 432 -11.60 -15.49 -10.74
N ALA A 433 -11.73 -16.61 -11.47
CA ALA A 433 -10.80 -16.95 -12.54
C ALA A 433 -10.90 -15.99 -13.74
N GLY A 434 -12.11 -15.58 -14.14
CA GLY A 434 -12.30 -14.68 -15.28
C GLY A 434 -11.63 -13.32 -15.04
N PHE A 435 -11.75 -12.76 -13.84
CA PHE A 435 -11.04 -11.53 -13.47
C PHE A 435 -9.52 -11.73 -13.45
N THR A 436 -9.06 -12.87 -12.88
CA THR A 436 -7.63 -13.17 -12.80
C THR A 436 -7.03 -13.32 -14.19
N GLN A 437 -7.74 -13.97 -15.13
CA GLN A 437 -7.32 -14.10 -16.53
C GLN A 437 -7.24 -12.75 -17.24
N GLN A 438 -8.19 -11.83 -17.00
CA GLN A 438 -8.09 -10.46 -17.53
C GLN A 438 -6.82 -9.74 -17.05
N LEU A 439 -6.42 -9.91 -15.78
CA LEU A 439 -5.14 -9.36 -15.29
C LEU A 439 -3.93 -10.06 -15.93
N GLU A 440 -3.99 -11.35 -16.20
CA GLU A 440 -2.91 -12.06 -16.90
C GLU A 440 -2.81 -11.65 -18.37
N GLU A 441 -3.93 -11.34 -19.03
CA GLU A 441 -3.93 -10.74 -20.37
C GLU A 441 -3.29 -9.35 -20.37
N ILE A 442 -3.59 -8.52 -19.37
CA ILE A 442 -2.96 -7.22 -19.16
C ILE A 442 -1.44 -7.41 -18.91
N PHE A 443 -1.05 -8.37 -18.07
CA PHE A 443 0.36 -8.71 -17.85
C PHE A 443 1.06 -9.10 -19.16
N ALA A 444 0.43 -9.90 -20.00
CA ALA A 444 0.97 -10.31 -21.29
C ALA A 444 1.17 -9.11 -22.24
N GLN A 445 0.19 -8.18 -22.28
CA GLN A 445 0.33 -6.92 -23.05
C GLN A 445 1.47 -6.04 -22.53
N ASP A 446 1.69 -6.01 -21.21
CA ASP A 446 2.81 -5.28 -20.61
C ASP A 446 4.16 -5.99 -20.88
N LEU A 447 4.19 -7.32 -21.04
CA LEU A 447 5.37 -8.05 -21.49
C LEU A 447 5.78 -7.69 -22.92
N ASP A 448 4.82 -7.45 -23.82
CA ASP A 448 5.11 -6.99 -25.20
C ASP A 448 5.86 -5.65 -25.21
N ASN A 449 5.64 -4.83 -24.18
CA ASN A 449 6.31 -3.56 -23.95
C ASN A 449 7.57 -3.69 -23.04
N SER A 450 8.08 -4.89 -22.85
CA SER A 450 9.15 -5.18 -21.89
C SER A 450 10.33 -5.89 -22.56
N GLU A 451 11.42 -6.01 -21.84
CA GLU A 451 12.57 -6.82 -22.23
C GLU A 451 12.89 -7.86 -21.15
N PRO A 452 13.12 -9.12 -21.52
CA PRO A 452 13.54 -10.14 -20.56
C PRO A 452 14.95 -9.84 -20.05
N VAL A 453 15.18 -10.08 -18.78
CA VAL A 453 16.52 -10.01 -18.17
C VAL A 453 17.21 -11.36 -18.40
N ILE A 454 18.22 -11.35 -19.25
CA ILE A 454 19.00 -12.55 -19.57
C ILE A 454 20.06 -12.76 -18.49
N PRO A 455 20.01 -13.87 -17.69
CA PRO A 455 20.91 -14.06 -16.54
C PRO A 455 22.41 -13.97 -16.87
N THR A 456 22.83 -14.51 -18.02
CA THR A 456 24.24 -14.47 -18.46
C THR A 456 24.71 -13.04 -18.67
N ARG A 457 23.98 -12.24 -19.46
CA ARG A 457 24.29 -10.81 -19.69
C ARG A 457 24.17 -10.00 -18.41
N TRP A 458 23.23 -10.35 -17.54
CA TRP A 458 23.00 -9.68 -16.27
C TRP A 458 24.22 -9.81 -15.35
N ARG A 459 24.87 -10.96 -15.31
CA ARG A 459 26.09 -11.23 -14.52
C ARG A 459 27.34 -10.49 -15.04
N GLU A 460 27.36 -10.06 -16.31
CA GLU A 460 28.45 -9.29 -16.92
C GLU A 460 28.48 -7.80 -16.52
N ARG A 461 27.51 -7.33 -15.70
CA ARG A 461 27.49 -5.95 -15.20
C ARG A 461 28.80 -5.60 -14.49
N LYS A 462 29.27 -4.35 -14.69
CA LYS A 462 30.51 -3.84 -14.05
C LYS A 462 30.46 -4.09 -12.53
N ARG A 463 31.57 -4.59 -11.97
CA ARG A 463 31.69 -4.89 -10.53
C ARG A 463 31.34 -3.70 -9.64
N TRP A 464 31.77 -2.48 -10.05
CA TRP A 464 31.42 -1.25 -9.33
C TRP A 464 29.89 -1.03 -9.24
N ARG A 465 29.15 -1.26 -10.33
CA ARG A 465 27.70 -1.13 -10.33
C ARG A 465 27.04 -2.12 -9.35
N ARG A 466 27.46 -3.37 -9.41
CA ARG A 466 27.00 -4.41 -8.46
C ARG A 466 27.31 -4.04 -7.01
N PHE A 467 28.48 -3.42 -6.75
CA PHE A 467 28.84 -2.91 -5.43
C PHE A 467 27.90 -1.79 -4.97
N CYS A 468 27.57 -0.81 -5.83
CA CYS A 468 26.61 0.25 -5.52
C CYS A 468 25.21 -0.34 -5.25
N GLU A 469 24.74 -1.31 -6.04
CA GLU A 469 23.49 -2.02 -5.85
C GLU A 469 23.48 -2.71 -4.47
N SER A 470 24.58 -3.37 -4.08
CA SER A 470 24.72 -4.04 -2.77
C SER A 470 24.75 -3.06 -1.60
N ILE A 471 25.38 -1.90 -1.75
CA ILE A 471 25.34 -0.83 -0.73
C ILE A 471 23.88 -0.34 -0.56
N MET A 472 23.17 -0.07 -1.66
CA MET A 472 21.79 0.41 -1.58
C MET A 472 20.85 -0.65 -0.96
N ARG A 473 21.14 -1.93 -1.16
CA ARG A 473 20.40 -3.03 -0.49
C ARG A 473 20.43 -2.93 1.04
N LEU A 474 21.51 -2.46 1.63
CA LEU A 474 21.60 -2.28 3.09
C LEU A 474 20.58 -1.29 3.61
N PHE A 475 20.16 -0.35 2.76
CA PHE A 475 19.15 0.65 3.08
C PHE A 475 17.72 0.23 2.71
N SER A 476 17.50 -0.97 2.13
CA SER A 476 16.16 -1.44 1.73
C SER A 476 15.10 -1.30 2.82
N PRO A 477 15.38 -1.53 4.12
CA PRO A 477 14.38 -1.33 5.17
C PRO A 477 13.99 0.14 5.42
N LEU A 478 14.75 1.10 4.84
CA LEU A 478 14.52 2.55 4.97
C LEU A 478 13.93 3.17 3.70
N LEU A 479 14.06 2.48 2.54
CA LEU A 479 13.62 2.88 1.20
C LEU A 479 12.19 2.39 0.89
#